data_25b5f9e9595d797800495c38bea1e995
#
_entry.id   25b5f9e9595d797800495c38bea1e995
#
_cell.length_a   1.000
_cell.length_b   1.000
_cell.length_c   1.000
_cell.angle_alpha   90.00
_cell.angle_beta   90.00
_cell.angle_gamma   90.00
#
_symmetry.space_group_name_H-M   'P 1'
#
loop_
_entity.id
_entity.type
_entity.pdbx_description
1 polymer ?
#
loop_
_entity_poly.entity_id
_entity_poly.type
_entity_poly.pdbx_seq_one_letter_code
_entity_poly.pdbx_strand_id
1 'polypeptide(L)'
;GKALLLLGPGKNMELQKARVLSHIEKTNPVIISVNYIPDDIAIDYAFLSNSRRYVQLGSRLLELKDRTDRKVKVIATSNVTNVKDRFDYTLNYSSLIDPNAEIIDNSFVMLLNVLVKTRVSHAACAGFDGYTYHGDNYFNADMDYRIAREKSQGINQYVTETLDRLAGTLNVEFITDSRYHK
;
A
#
# COMPACT_ATOMS: atom_id res chain seq x y z
N GLY A 1 14.32 1.62 -15.99
CA GLY A 1 14.32 1.53 -14.53
C GLY A 1 13.90 0.14 -14.07
N LYS A 2 14.08 -0.20 -12.80
CA LYS A 2 13.56 -1.47 -12.27
C LYS A 2 12.03 -1.42 -12.24
N ALA A 3 11.38 -2.56 -12.43
CA ALA A 3 9.95 -2.71 -12.21
C ALA A 3 9.59 -2.35 -10.76
N LEU A 4 8.39 -1.88 -10.52
CA LEU A 4 7.88 -1.53 -9.19
C LEU A 4 6.63 -2.36 -8.89
N LEU A 5 6.58 -2.98 -7.71
CA LEU A 5 5.44 -3.72 -7.21
C LEU A 5 4.98 -3.15 -5.88
N LEU A 6 3.71 -2.77 -5.81
CA LEU A 6 3.04 -2.33 -4.59
C LEU A 6 2.25 -3.49 -4.00
N LEU A 7 2.40 -3.74 -2.71
CA LEU A 7 1.67 -4.78 -1.99
C LEU A 7 0.72 -4.17 -0.98
N GLY A 8 -0.55 -4.47 -1.12
CA GLY A 8 -1.62 -4.14 -0.17
C GLY A 8 -2.04 -5.37 0.65
N PRO A 9 -2.74 -5.16 1.77
CA PRO A 9 -3.15 -6.24 2.68
C PRO A 9 -4.48 -6.91 2.30
N GLY A 10 -4.94 -6.76 1.07
CA GLY A 10 -6.19 -7.34 0.60
C GLY A 10 -6.16 -8.86 0.56
N LYS A 11 -7.33 -9.49 0.63
CA LYS A 11 -7.49 -10.93 0.72
C LYS A 11 -6.91 -11.68 -0.49
N ASN A 12 -6.94 -11.05 -1.66
CA ASN A 12 -6.38 -11.63 -2.89
C ASN A 12 -4.85 -11.83 -2.85
N MET A 13 -4.15 -11.22 -1.89
CA MET A 13 -2.73 -11.55 -1.64
C MET A 13 -2.54 -13.02 -1.28
N GLU A 14 -3.45 -13.60 -0.48
CA GLU A 14 -3.42 -15.03 -0.13
C GLU A 14 -4.06 -15.89 -1.22
N LEU A 15 -5.24 -15.50 -1.71
CA LEU A 15 -6.00 -16.28 -2.68
C LEU A 15 -5.30 -16.42 -4.04
N GLN A 16 -4.53 -15.40 -4.44
CA GLN A 16 -3.85 -15.34 -5.74
C GLN A 16 -2.33 -15.22 -5.60
N LYS A 17 -1.79 -15.70 -4.49
CA LYS A 17 -0.35 -15.63 -4.16
C LYS A 17 0.56 -16.15 -5.26
N ALA A 18 0.19 -17.24 -5.92
CA ALA A 18 0.97 -17.81 -7.02
C ALA A 18 1.18 -16.81 -8.17
N ARG A 19 0.18 -15.96 -8.48
CA ARG A 19 0.30 -14.90 -9.50
C ARG A 19 1.31 -13.85 -9.07
N VAL A 20 1.27 -13.44 -7.79
CA VAL A 20 2.19 -12.45 -7.22
C VAL A 20 3.63 -12.97 -7.25
N LEU A 21 3.87 -14.19 -6.79
CA LEU A 21 5.20 -14.81 -6.79
C LEU A 21 5.76 -14.98 -8.21
N SER A 22 4.93 -15.42 -9.16
CA SER A 22 5.32 -15.52 -10.58
C SER A 22 5.68 -14.15 -11.16
N HIS A 23 4.97 -13.07 -10.80
CA HIS A 23 5.30 -11.73 -11.24
C HIS A 23 6.64 -11.27 -10.65
N ILE A 24 6.88 -11.50 -9.36
CA ILE A 24 8.15 -11.17 -8.69
C ILE A 24 9.33 -11.90 -9.36
N GLU A 25 9.19 -13.20 -9.61
CA GLU A 25 10.22 -14.01 -10.26
C GLU A 25 10.57 -13.50 -11.65
N LYS A 26 9.55 -13.14 -12.45
CA LYS A 26 9.72 -12.67 -13.83
C LYS A 26 10.33 -11.28 -13.92
N THR A 27 9.97 -10.37 -13.02
CA THR A 27 10.30 -8.95 -13.16
C THR A 27 11.37 -8.46 -12.19
N ASN A 28 11.67 -9.22 -11.14
CA ASN A 28 12.59 -8.85 -10.05
C ASN A 28 12.39 -7.38 -9.61
N PRO A 29 11.17 -6.99 -9.17
CA PRO A 29 10.81 -5.61 -8.95
C PRO A 29 11.39 -5.05 -7.65
N VAL A 30 11.41 -3.73 -7.52
CA VAL A 30 11.43 -3.07 -6.20
C VAL A 30 10.06 -3.23 -5.58
N ILE A 31 10.00 -3.69 -4.33
CA ILE A 31 8.75 -4.01 -3.65
C ILE A 31 8.48 -3.03 -2.50
N ILE A 32 7.32 -2.39 -2.54
CA ILE A 32 6.81 -1.49 -1.48
C ILE A 32 5.56 -2.11 -0.87
N SER A 33 5.57 -2.44 0.42
CA SER A 33 4.36 -2.84 1.15
C SER A 33 3.68 -1.63 1.80
N VAL A 34 2.35 -1.64 1.88
CA VAL A 34 1.54 -0.53 2.36
C VAL A 34 0.80 -0.92 3.64
N ASN A 35 1.20 -0.31 4.77
CA ASN A 35 0.59 -0.52 6.09
C ASN A 35 0.55 -1.97 6.58
N TYR A 36 1.39 -2.83 6.04
CA TYR A 36 1.60 -4.20 6.52
C TYR A 36 2.98 -4.70 6.11
N ILE A 37 3.40 -5.84 6.65
CA ILE A 37 4.64 -6.51 6.30
C ILE A 37 4.32 -7.96 5.99
N PRO A 38 4.53 -8.43 4.74
CA PRO A 38 4.33 -9.83 4.39
C PRO A 38 5.37 -10.72 5.11
N ASP A 39 4.96 -11.95 5.44
CA ASP A 39 5.84 -12.91 6.13
C ASP A 39 6.82 -13.60 5.18
N ASP A 40 6.41 -13.81 3.95
CA ASP A 40 7.09 -14.68 3.00
C ASP A 40 7.49 -14.00 1.68
N ILE A 41 7.27 -12.69 1.58
CA ILE A 41 7.75 -11.87 0.46
C ILE A 41 8.74 -10.85 1.02
N ALA A 42 9.98 -10.89 0.54
CA ALA A 42 10.98 -9.91 0.90
C ALA A 42 10.66 -8.56 0.25
N ILE A 43 10.53 -7.49 1.06
CA ILE A 43 10.24 -6.14 0.61
C ILE A 43 11.48 -5.26 0.65
N ASP A 44 11.48 -4.19 -0.13
CA ASP A 44 12.53 -3.15 -0.11
C ASP A 44 12.11 -1.96 0.75
N TYR A 45 10.80 -1.63 0.72
CA TYR A 45 10.23 -0.50 1.46
C TYR A 45 8.94 -0.90 2.17
N ALA A 46 8.76 -0.35 3.38
CA ALA A 46 7.48 -0.34 4.07
C ALA A 46 6.93 1.10 4.08
N PHE A 47 5.78 1.33 3.45
CA PHE A 47 5.08 2.62 3.46
C PHE A 47 4.02 2.62 4.56
N LEU A 48 4.11 3.58 5.48
CA LEU A 48 3.25 3.71 6.65
C LEU A 48 2.58 5.09 6.64
N SER A 49 1.26 5.10 6.57
CA SER A 49 0.45 6.32 6.61
C SER A 49 -0.55 6.36 7.77
N ASN A 50 -0.54 5.34 8.63
CA ASN A 50 -1.48 5.16 9.72
C ASN A 50 -0.76 4.79 11.02
N SER A 51 -0.92 5.63 12.07
CA SER A 51 -0.27 5.42 13.37
C SER A 51 -0.67 4.12 14.05
N ARG A 52 -1.93 3.69 13.92
CA ARG A 52 -2.40 2.40 14.48
C ARG A 52 -1.65 1.24 13.83
N ARG A 53 -1.47 1.27 12.50
CA ARG A 53 -0.70 0.25 11.78
C ARG A 53 0.78 0.25 12.19
N TYR A 54 1.36 1.44 12.35
CA TYR A 54 2.73 1.55 12.85
C TYR A 54 2.91 0.88 14.21
N VAL A 55 1.99 1.12 15.14
CA VAL A 55 2.03 0.48 16.48
C VAL A 55 1.89 -1.04 16.36
N GLN A 56 0.98 -1.54 15.54
CA GLN A 56 0.78 -2.97 15.31
C GLN A 56 2.01 -3.66 14.69
N LEU A 57 2.76 -2.94 13.85
CA LEU A 57 3.92 -3.46 13.12
C LEU A 57 5.25 -3.22 13.85
N GLY A 58 5.24 -2.56 15.01
CA GLY A 58 6.46 -2.07 15.68
C GLY A 58 7.52 -3.14 15.90
N SER A 59 7.16 -4.31 16.43
CA SER A 59 8.09 -5.44 16.64
C SER A 59 8.66 -5.95 15.31
N ARG A 60 7.80 -6.12 14.33
CA ARG A 60 8.19 -6.63 13.00
C ARG A 60 9.11 -5.67 12.27
N LEU A 61 8.87 -4.37 12.38
CA LEU A 61 9.75 -3.34 11.80
C LEU A 61 11.14 -3.34 12.45
N LEU A 62 11.23 -3.59 13.76
CA LEU A 62 12.50 -3.74 14.45
C LEU A 62 13.27 -4.96 13.95
N GLU A 63 12.62 -6.12 13.87
CA GLU A 63 13.22 -7.35 13.33
C GLU A 63 13.79 -7.13 11.92
N LEU A 64 13.05 -6.43 11.04
CA LEU A 64 13.52 -6.15 9.69
C LEU A 64 14.70 -5.16 9.65
N LYS A 65 14.78 -4.21 10.58
CA LYS A 65 15.91 -3.29 10.68
C LYS A 65 17.19 -3.96 11.21
N ASP A 66 17.03 -4.97 12.06
CA ASP A 66 18.15 -5.71 12.65
C ASP A 66 18.71 -6.78 11.69
N ARG A 67 18.02 -7.08 10.61
CA ARG A 67 18.52 -8.02 9.61
C ARG A 67 19.72 -7.43 8.86
N THR A 68 20.77 -8.23 8.77
CA THR A 68 22.02 -7.83 8.09
C THR A 68 22.01 -8.14 6.59
N ASP A 69 21.15 -9.07 6.16
CA ASP A 69 21.06 -9.58 4.79
C ASP A 69 20.28 -8.66 3.84
N ARG A 70 19.25 -7.96 4.35
CA ARG A 70 18.46 -7.02 3.56
C ARG A 70 17.86 -5.93 4.46
N LYS A 71 18.29 -4.70 4.27
CA LYS A 71 17.75 -3.55 5.00
C LYS A 71 16.48 -3.03 4.34
N VAL A 72 15.33 -3.29 4.97
CA VAL A 72 14.07 -2.66 4.60
C VAL A 72 14.08 -1.20 5.03
N LYS A 73 13.77 -0.29 4.10
CA LYS A 73 13.63 1.13 4.39
C LYS A 73 12.18 1.48 4.73
N VAL A 74 12.00 2.30 5.75
CA VAL A 74 10.67 2.74 6.21
C VAL A 74 10.38 4.15 5.70
N ILE A 75 9.29 4.26 4.95
CA ILE A 75 8.73 5.53 4.48
C ILE A 75 7.46 5.78 5.29
N ALA A 76 7.38 6.87 6.02
CA ALA A 76 6.18 7.22 6.78
C ALA A 76 5.68 8.62 6.44
N THR A 77 4.39 8.84 6.59
CA THR A 77 3.80 10.18 6.52
C THR A 77 3.92 10.89 7.87
N SER A 78 3.99 12.22 7.85
CA SER A 78 4.31 13.04 9.04
C SER A 78 3.25 12.99 10.15
N ASN A 79 2.06 12.43 9.89
CA ASN A 79 1.04 12.16 10.90
C ASN A 79 1.30 10.88 11.72
N VAL A 80 2.23 10.03 11.26
CA VAL A 80 2.64 8.84 12.02
C VAL A 80 3.67 9.25 13.06
N THR A 81 3.36 9.00 14.33
CA THR A 81 4.24 9.39 15.43
C THR A 81 5.57 8.67 15.33
N ASN A 82 6.63 9.45 15.16
CA ASN A 82 7.98 8.93 15.15
C ASN A 82 8.57 8.92 16.57
N VAL A 83 8.96 7.75 17.04
CA VAL A 83 9.71 7.61 18.28
C VAL A 83 11.14 7.21 17.93
N LYS A 84 12.10 8.12 18.09
CA LYS A 84 13.55 7.85 17.96
C LYS A 84 14.02 7.54 16.52
N ASP A 85 13.77 8.44 15.57
CA ASP A 85 14.32 8.39 14.20
C ASP A 85 14.24 7.00 13.52
N ARG A 86 13.10 6.36 13.65
CA ARG A 86 12.87 5.01 13.11
C ARG A 86 12.53 4.97 11.64
N PHE A 87 12.27 6.13 11.03
CA PHE A 87 11.90 6.23 9.60
C PHE A 87 13.12 6.65 8.78
N ASP A 88 13.31 6.01 7.64
CA ASP A 88 14.33 6.42 6.69
C ASP A 88 13.87 7.64 5.89
N TYR A 89 12.57 7.76 5.65
CA TYR A 89 11.96 8.89 4.96
C TYR A 89 10.67 9.30 5.65
N THR A 90 10.48 10.61 5.83
CA THR A 90 9.22 11.19 6.31
C THR A 90 8.64 12.10 5.23
N LEU A 91 7.38 11.82 4.84
CA LEU A 91 6.67 12.56 3.81
C LEU A 91 5.62 13.48 4.44
N ASN A 92 5.45 14.67 3.89
CA ASN A 92 4.44 15.60 4.37
C ASN A 92 3.03 15.05 4.11
N TYR A 93 2.33 14.65 5.16
CA TYR A 93 0.97 14.10 5.12
C TYR A 93 0.00 15.04 4.41
N SER A 94 -0.01 16.33 4.77
CA SER A 94 -0.94 17.32 4.21
C SER A 94 -0.79 17.51 2.70
N SER A 95 0.36 17.18 2.13
CA SER A 95 0.59 17.26 0.69
C SER A 95 0.11 16.03 -0.09
N LEU A 96 -0.33 14.99 0.61
CA LEU A 96 -0.72 13.71 0.02
C LEU A 96 -2.21 13.38 0.18
N ILE A 97 -2.90 14.05 1.12
CA ILE A 97 -4.33 13.88 1.35
C ILE A 97 -5.15 14.59 0.27
N ASP A 98 -6.38 14.12 0.09
CA ASP A 98 -7.41 14.82 -0.68
C ASP A 98 -8.54 15.25 0.27
N PRO A 99 -8.66 16.54 0.61
CA PRO A 99 -9.67 17.03 1.56
C PRO A 99 -11.12 16.87 1.06
N ASN A 100 -11.30 16.62 -0.24
CA ASN A 100 -12.63 16.44 -0.83
C ASN A 100 -13.05 14.96 -0.88
N ALA A 101 -12.16 14.03 -0.56
CA ALA A 101 -12.47 12.61 -0.52
C ALA A 101 -13.25 12.24 0.74
N GLU A 102 -14.10 11.24 0.65
CA GLU A 102 -14.83 10.70 1.81
C GLU A 102 -13.88 10.11 2.87
N ILE A 103 -12.80 9.48 2.42
CA ILE A 103 -11.64 9.13 3.25
C ILE A 103 -10.43 9.87 2.68
N ILE A 104 -10.04 10.95 3.36
CA ILE A 104 -9.04 11.91 2.89
C ILE A 104 -7.62 11.33 2.78
N ASP A 105 -7.34 10.24 3.49
CA ASP A 105 -6.02 9.66 3.67
C ASP A 105 -5.99 8.18 3.28
N ASN A 106 -6.66 7.82 2.20
CA ASN A 106 -6.53 6.48 1.63
C ASN A 106 -5.06 6.19 1.28
N SER A 107 -4.48 5.20 1.95
CA SER A 107 -3.03 4.91 1.88
C SER A 107 -2.56 4.56 0.46
N PHE A 108 -3.40 3.87 -0.31
CA PHE A 108 -3.09 3.54 -1.70
C PHE A 108 -3.00 4.80 -2.55
N VAL A 109 -4.01 5.68 -2.47
CA VAL A 109 -4.01 6.95 -3.20
C VAL A 109 -2.85 7.84 -2.78
N MET A 110 -2.53 7.91 -1.48
CA MET A 110 -1.37 8.66 -0.99
C MET A 110 -0.07 8.17 -1.63
N LEU A 111 0.12 6.84 -1.71
CA LEU A 111 1.30 6.27 -2.35
C LEU A 111 1.32 6.54 -3.86
N LEU A 112 0.19 6.44 -4.57
CA LEU A 112 0.10 6.82 -5.98
C LEU A 112 0.52 8.28 -6.20
N ASN A 113 0.10 9.20 -5.33
CA ASN A 113 0.51 10.59 -5.38
C ASN A 113 2.03 10.76 -5.17
N VAL A 114 2.65 9.95 -4.30
CA VAL A 114 4.12 9.92 -4.15
C VAL A 114 4.79 9.47 -5.45
N LEU A 115 4.28 8.40 -6.07
CA LEU A 115 4.85 7.87 -7.31
C LEU A 115 4.79 8.91 -8.45
N VAL A 116 3.67 9.60 -8.60
CA VAL A 116 3.53 10.69 -9.57
C VAL A 116 4.53 11.81 -9.31
N LYS A 117 4.66 12.26 -8.05
CA LYS A 117 5.63 13.31 -7.67
C LYS A 117 7.07 12.89 -7.91
N THR A 118 7.37 11.60 -7.83
CA THR A 118 8.70 11.04 -8.09
C THR A 118 8.91 10.60 -9.55
N ARG A 119 7.93 10.91 -10.43
CA ARG A 119 7.96 10.63 -11.88
C ARG A 119 8.05 9.14 -12.21
N VAL A 120 7.45 8.29 -11.39
CA VAL A 120 7.23 6.90 -11.74
C VAL A 120 6.09 6.84 -12.76
N SER A 121 6.31 6.17 -13.87
CA SER A 121 5.33 6.05 -14.96
C SER A 121 4.58 4.72 -14.99
N HIS A 122 5.06 3.71 -14.27
CA HIS A 122 4.44 2.39 -14.22
C HIS A 122 4.65 1.73 -12.86
N ALA A 123 3.58 1.11 -12.32
CA ALA A 123 3.63 0.30 -11.13
C ALA A 123 2.67 -0.89 -11.25
N ALA A 124 3.12 -2.08 -10.85
CA ALA A 124 2.25 -3.22 -10.62
C ALA A 124 1.70 -3.20 -9.19
N CYS A 125 0.49 -3.70 -8.98
CA CYS A 125 -0.20 -3.71 -7.70
C CYS A 125 -0.79 -5.08 -7.41
N ALA A 126 -0.66 -5.54 -6.17
CA ALA A 126 -1.30 -6.76 -5.67
C ALA A 126 -1.89 -6.52 -4.27
N GLY A 127 -3.04 -7.13 -3.96
CA GLY A 127 -3.70 -7.00 -2.67
C GLY A 127 -4.37 -5.65 -2.41
N PHE A 128 -4.65 -4.87 -3.45
CA PHE A 128 -5.50 -3.68 -3.39
C PHE A 128 -6.88 -4.04 -3.94
N ASP A 129 -7.60 -4.88 -3.20
CA ASP A 129 -8.82 -5.55 -3.65
C ASP A 129 -10.03 -4.63 -3.76
N GLY A 130 -9.98 -3.48 -3.08
CA GLY A 130 -11.15 -2.65 -2.80
C GLY A 130 -11.95 -3.17 -1.61
N TYR A 131 -13.05 -2.49 -1.28
CA TYR A 131 -13.81 -2.71 -0.06
C TYR A 131 -15.22 -3.24 -0.35
N THR A 132 -15.76 -4.01 0.61
CA THR A 132 -17.15 -4.45 0.63
C THR A 132 -17.81 -4.11 1.95
N TYR A 133 -19.13 -3.91 1.92
CA TYR A 133 -19.93 -3.67 3.12
C TYR A 133 -19.91 -4.88 4.07
N HIS A 134 -19.88 -6.07 3.54
CA HIS A 134 -19.95 -7.32 4.33
C HIS A 134 -18.66 -7.63 5.12
N GLY A 135 -17.62 -6.82 4.96
CA GLY A 135 -16.30 -7.08 5.56
C GLY A 135 -15.48 -8.05 4.71
N ASP A 136 -14.54 -8.75 5.36
CA ASP A 136 -13.65 -9.69 4.66
C ASP A 136 -12.73 -9.01 3.61
N ASN A 137 -12.37 -7.74 3.92
CA ASN A 137 -11.60 -6.88 3.01
C ASN A 137 -10.10 -7.16 3.06
N TYR A 138 -9.64 -7.81 4.14
CA TYR A 138 -8.23 -8.08 4.39
C TYR A 138 -7.99 -9.56 4.68
N PHE A 139 -6.81 -10.08 4.36
CA PHE A 139 -6.43 -11.43 4.76
C PHE A 139 -6.30 -11.58 6.28
N ASN A 140 -5.93 -10.50 6.99
CA ASN A 140 -5.95 -10.45 8.45
C ASN A 140 -7.18 -9.66 8.93
N ALA A 141 -8.10 -10.33 9.60
CA ALA A 141 -9.34 -9.74 10.10
C ALA A 141 -9.13 -8.57 11.08
N ASP A 142 -8.01 -8.53 11.82
CA ASP A 142 -7.67 -7.44 12.72
C ASP A 142 -7.38 -6.11 11.97
N MET A 143 -7.19 -6.18 10.68
CA MET A 143 -7.01 -5.01 9.83
C MET A 143 -8.34 -4.37 9.42
N ASP A 144 -9.46 -5.09 9.53
CA ASP A 144 -10.78 -4.59 9.15
C ASP A 144 -11.29 -3.51 10.11
N TYR A 145 -12.03 -2.55 9.59
CA TYR A 145 -12.63 -1.49 10.40
C TYR A 145 -13.97 -1.01 9.81
N ARG A 146 -14.88 -0.65 10.71
CA ARG A 146 -16.28 -0.37 10.38
C ARG A 146 -16.45 0.72 9.32
N ILE A 147 -15.70 1.81 9.42
CA ILE A 147 -15.81 2.94 8.48
C ILE A 147 -15.51 2.50 7.04
N ALA A 148 -14.51 1.65 6.82
CA ALA A 148 -14.18 1.14 5.49
C ALA A 148 -15.31 0.30 4.90
N ARG A 149 -16.04 -0.45 5.74
CA ARG A 149 -17.21 -1.21 5.31
C ARG A 149 -18.38 -0.32 4.95
N GLU A 150 -18.73 0.61 5.85
CA GLU A 150 -19.86 1.53 5.67
C GLU A 150 -19.69 2.45 4.46
N LYS A 151 -18.45 2.85 4.16
CA LYS A 151 -18.10 3.76 3.06
C LYS A 151 -17.50 3.06 1.86
N SER A 152 -17.59 1.74 1.80
CA SER A 152 -16.91 0.90 0.79
C SER A 152 -17.15 1.34 -0.65
N GLN A 153 -18.40 1.67 -0.99
CA GLN A 153 -18.76 2.10 -2.35
C GLN A 153 -18.10 3.42 -2.71
N GLY A 154 -18.17 4.43 -1.82
CA GLY A 154 -17.56 5.74 -2.03
C GLY A 154 -16.03 5.66 -2.12
N ILE A 155 -15.39 4.82 -1.29
CA ILE A 155 -13.95 4.60 -1.35
C ILE A 155 -13.56 3.97 -2.70
N ASN A 156 -14.27 2.92 -3.11
CA ASN A 156 -13.98 2.25 -4.38
C ASN A 156 -14.13 3.19 -5.57
N GLN A 157 -15.20 3.96 -5.59
CA GLN A 157 -15.42 4.96 -6.64
C GLN A 157 -14.30 6.00 -6.68
N TYR A 158 -13.95 6.57 -5.52
CA TYR A 158 -12.88 7.57 -5.41
C TYR A 158 -11.52 7.04 -5.89
N VAL A 159 -11.17 5.80 -5.51
CA VAL A 159 -9.90 5.19 -5.98
C VAL A 159 -9.93 4.95 -7.48
N THR A 160 -11.05 4.43 -8.03
CA THR A 160 -11.21 4.23 -9.48
C THR A 160 -11.08 5.52 -10.25
N GLU A 161 -11.77 6.60 -9.83
CA GLU A 161 -11.68 7.92 -10.46
C GLU A 161 -10.26 8.50 -10.37
N THR A 162 -9.56 8.24 -9.27
CA THR A 162 -8.16 8.65 -9.12
C THR A 162 -7.26 7.91 -10.11
N LEU A 163 -7.42 6.61 -10.27
CA LEU A 163 -6.67 5.82 -11.25
C LEU A 163 -6.93 6.30 -12.67
N ASP A 164 -8.20 6.57 -13.04
CA ASP A 164 -8.58 7.10 -14.35
C ASP A 164 -7.90 8.47 -14.61
N ARG A 165 -7.89 9.34 -13.61
CA ARG A 165 -7.21 10.66 -13.69
C ARG A 165 -5.70 10.55 -13.85
N LEU A 166 -5.08 9.55 -13.26
CA LEU A 166 -3.63 9.35 -13.29
C LEU A 166 -3.15 8.56 -14.52
N ALA A 167 -4.04 7.91 -15.27
CA ALA A 167 -3.68 6.98 -16.37
C ALA A 167 -2.74 7.57 -17.43
N GLY A 168 -2.80 8.89 -17.66
CA GLY A 168 -1.87 9.60 -18.58
C GLY A 168 -0.46 9.82 -18.01
N THR A 169 -0.26 9.66 -16.70
CA THR A 169 1.02 9.93 -16.01
C THR A 169 1.60 8.69 -15.36
N LEU A 170 0.76 7.88 -14.73
CA LEU A 170 1.12 6.66 -14.02
C LEU A 170 0.21 5.52 -14.47
N ASN A 171 0.76 4.54 -15.14
CA ASN A 171 0.06 3.31 -15.49
C ASN A 171 0.12 2.33 -14.30
N VAL A 172 -1.04 1.89 -13.81
CA VAL A 172 -1.17 0.94 -12.71
C VAL A 172 -1.73 -0.37 -13.24
N GLU A 173 -0.95 -1.45 -13.12
CA GLU A 173 -1.32 -2.81 -13.50
C GLU A 173 -1.70 -3.63 -12.25
N PHE A 174 -2.88 -4.26 -12.23
CA PHE A 174 -3.29 -5.13 -11.13
C PHE A 174 -2.90 -6.59 -11.40
N ILE A 175 -2.04 -7.15 -10.57
CA ILE A 175 -1.60 -8.55 -10.62
C ILE A 175 -2.65 -9.47 -9.99
N THR A 176 -3.33 -8.99 -8.95
CA THR A 176 -4.47 -9.66 -8.31
C THR A 176 -5.77 -8.97 -8.67
N ASP A 177 -6.88 -9.69 -8.55
CA ASP A 177 -8.20 -9.13 -8.82
C ASP A 177 -8.50 -7.95 -7.90
N SER A 178 -9.11 -6.90 -8.45
CA SER A 178 -9.41 -5.66 -7.74
C SER A 178 -10.74 -5.09 -8.20
N ARG A 179 -11.48 -4.47 -7.26
CA ARG A 179 -12.71 -3.71 -7.55
C ARG A 179 -12.44 -2.34 -8.16
N TYR A 180 -11.19 -1.92 -8.17
CA TYR A 180 -10.75 -0.65 -8.76
C TYR A 180 -10.51 -0.74 -10.27
N HIS A 181 -10.40 -1.95 -10.79
CA HIS A 181 -10.21 -2.20 -12.21
C HIS A 181 -11.57 -2.49 -12.86
N LYS A 182 -11.89 -1.77 -13.93
CA LYS A 182 -13.08 -2.00 -14.78
C LYS A 182 -12.79 -3.04 -15.84
#